data_eb3ac97e111b4f8afaa6b7b611edd4e8
#
_entry.id   eb3ac97e111b4f8afaa6b7b611edd4e8
#
_cell.length_a   1.000
_cell.length_b   1.000
_cell.length_c   1.000
_cell.angle_alpha   90.00
_cell.angle_beta   90.00
_cell.angle_gamma   90.00
#
_symmetry.space_group_name_H-M   'P 1'
#
loop_
_entity.id
_entity.type
_entity.pdbx_description
1 polymer ?
#
loop_
_entity_poly.entity_id
_entity_poly.type
_entity_poly.pdbx_seq_one_letter_code
_entity_poly.pdbx_strand_id
1 'polypeptide(L)'
;MAKTLILHIGHYKTGTTALQVFFSQSGRFLRNKGVDYPDLWMHNAKHSAFAFSILKAAEVTGPLMFDYTDETSPRQMWGMLLDHVRRSPQDRVLISSEELMRLGQFPKAVEILKELLGQRGDIQIKVVAYLREPGAHVQSWYNQLIKMNIPVSDMETALGGEIEDVHFDYRRALQPWIDIAGKDNVILRPYRFDRNDPNALHRDFLKALDIALPVELERAQSDPNPRLDDRIAELLRLMQNLGFPRASVKAVRNQALSYLGAQDKLRAERLRGMDEIRAQSKDGLDWLAEQAGGSLPIERFAQNLPEGRSQEEIDRNILIGFVFTEFIQLRQRVQNFGIPDLAKRIEALEAQLLKKEDS
;
A
#
# COMPACT_ATOMS: atom_id res chain seq x y z
N MET A 1 12.84 -34.12 4.43
CA MET A 1 12.40 -33.08 5.41
C MET A 1 11.02 -32.62 5.02
N ALA A 2 10.21 -32.16 5.95
CA ALA A 2 8.91 -31.59 5.62
C ALA A 2 9.10 -30.29 4.82
N LYS A 3 8.34 -30.10 3.74
CA LYS A 3 8.38 -28.88 2.91
C LYS A 3 7.69 -27.72 3.64
N THR A 4 8.20 -26.52 3.48
CA THR A 4 7.65 -25.32 4.11
C THR A 4 7.30 -24.27 3.05
N LEU A 5 6.04 -23.84 3.05
CA LEU A 5 5.60 -22.63 2.33
C LEU A 5 5.68 -21.44 3.28
N ILE A 6 6.52 -20.48 2.94
CA ILE A 6 6.67 -19.23 3.68
C ILE A 6 5.83 -18.16 2.96
N LEU A 7 4.89 -17.57 3.67
CA LEU A 7 4.04 -16.49 3.20
C LEU A 7 4.48 -15.18 3.85
N HIS A 8 5.18 -14.32 3.10
CA HIS A 8 5.42 -12.94 3.51
C HIS A 8 4.19 -12.12 3.14
N ILE A 9 3.38 -11.81 4.14
CA ILE A 9 2.08 -11.16 3.95
C ILE A 9 2.09 -9.64 4.12
N GLY A 10 3.25 -9.02 4.28
CA GLY A 10 3.41 -7.58 4.46
C GLY A 10 3.36 -7.23 5.95
N HIS A 11 2.81 -6.09 6.33
CA HIS A 11 1.68 -5.29 5.84
C HIS A 11 2.08 -4.31 4.71
N TYR A 12 1.05 -3.61 4.13
CA TYR A 12 1.31 -2.45 3.27
C TYR A 12 2.18 -1.42 4.00
N LYS A 13 3.01 -0.69 3.27
CA LYS A 13 3.83 0.41 3.82
C LYS A 13 4.84 0.00 4.92
N THR A 14 5.25 -1.27 4.90
CA THR A 14 6.29 -1.83 5.77
C THR A 14 7.53 -2.30 5.01
N GLY A 15 7.85 -1.64 3.88
CA GLY A 15 9.04 -1.95 3.10
C GLY A 15 8.93 -3.21 2.22
N THR A 16 7.72 -3.71 1.98
CA THR A 16 7.46 -4.91 1.17
C THR A 16 8.13 -4.85 -0.20
N THR A 17 8.04 -3.70 -0.90
CA THR A 17 8.68 -3.52 -2.21
C THR A 17 10.20 -3.74 -2.16
N ALA A 18 10.88 -3.24 -1.12
CA ALA A 18 12.33 -3.43 -0.96
C ALA A 18 12.68 -4.90 -0.78
N LEU A 19 11.92 -5.63 0.06
CA LEU A 19 12.09 -7.06 0.26
C LEU A 19 11.80 -7.86 -1.02
N GLN A 20 10.72 -7.58 -1.72
CA GLN A 20 10.30 -8.26 -2.95
C GLN A 20 11.34 -8.12 -4.05
N VAL A 21 11.85 -6.89 -4.26
CA VAL A 21 12.94 -6.63 -5.21
C VAL A 21 14.21 -7.38 -4.81
N PHE A 22 14.56 -7.37 -3.52
CA PHE A 22 15.71 -8.12 -3.01
C PHE A 22 15.54 -9.64 -3.26
N PHE A 23 14.40 -10.24 -2.96
CA PHE A 23 14.15 -11.67 -3.18
C PHE A 23 14.26 -12.05 -4.65
N SER A 24 13.62 -11.28 -5.53
CA SER A 24 13.65 -11.51 -6.97
C SER A 24 15.07 -11.41 -7.55
N GLN A 25 15.85 -10.42 -7.11
CA GLN A 25 17.22 -10.21 -7.59
C GLN A 25 18.26 -11.17 -6.96
N SER A 26 17.95 -11.70 -5.78
CA SER A 26 18.86 -12.57 -5.01
C SER A 26 18.50 -14.05 -5.08
N GLY A 27 17.74 -14.49 -6.09
CA GLY A 27 17.20 -15.85 -6.20
C GLY A 27 18.27 -16.96 -6.15
N ARG A 28 19.48 -16.74 -6.74
CA ARG A 28 20.59 -17.70 -6.64
C ARG A 28 21.10 -17.85 -5.21
N PHE A 29 21.26 -16.73 -4.50
CA PHE A 29 21.67 -16.73 -3.10
C PHE A 29 20.63 -17.45 -2.22
N LEU A 30 19.34 -17.12 -2.39
CA LEU A 30 18.25 -17.75 -1.62
C LEU A 30 18.22 -19.25 -1.84
N ARG A 31 18.32 -19.73 -3.08
CA ARG A 31 18.38 -21.18 -3.38
C ARG A 31 19.56 -21.86 -2.72
N ASN A 32 20.74 -21.23 -2.70
CA ASN A 32 21.93 -21.76 -1.99
C ASN A 32 21.71 -21.84 -0.46
N LYS A 33 20.70 -21.13 0.07
CA LYS A 33 20.27 -21.18 1.48
C LYS A 33 19.00 -22.00 1.69
N GLY A 34 18.60 -22.81 0.70
CA GLY A 34 17.46 -23.70 0.78
C GLY A 34 16.09 -23.00 0.68
N VAL A 35 16.04 -21.78 0.10
CA VAL A 35 14.81 -21.03 -0.12
C VAL A 35 14.63 -20.78 -1.61
N ASP A 36 13.49 -21.17 -2.15
CA ASP A 36 13.07 -20.82 -3.50
C ASP A 36 12.09 -19.64 -3.47
N TYR A 37 12.33 -18.63 -4.34
CA TYR A 37 11.42 -17.52 -4.61
C TYR A 37 10.94 -17.69 -6.05
N PRO A 38 9.83 -18.40 -6.30
CA PRO A 38 9.47 -18.87 -7.63
C PRO A 38 8.92 -17.75 -8.51
N ASP A 39 9.07 -17.92 -9.82
CA ASP A 39 8.47 -17.03 -10.84
C ASP A 39 7.04 -17.50 -11.21
N LEU A 40 6.25 -17.89 -10.18
CA LEU A 40 4.85 -18.30 -10.35
C LEU A 40 3.93 -17.10 -10.17
N TRP A 41 3.25 -16.67 -11.25
CA TRP A 41 2.40 -15.47 -11.24
C TRP A 41 3.08 -14.25 -10.59
N MET A 42 4.41 -14.18 -10.70
CA MET A 42 5.16 -13.05 -10.20
C MET A 42 5.04 -11.87 -11.17
N HIS A 43 4.64 -10.72 -10.64
CA HIS A 43 4.61 -9.46 -11.37
C HIS A 43 5.28 -8.37 -10.53
N ASN A 44 6.19 -7.59 -11.13
CA ASN A 44 6.96 -6.55 -10.43
C ASN A 44 7.57 -7.07 -9.11
N ALA A 45 8.21 -8.24 -9.17
CA ALA A 45 8.86 -8.91 -8.05
C ALA A 45 7.93 -9.40 -6.92
N LYS A 46 6.59 -9.37 -7.08
CA LYS A 46 5.63 -9.79 -6.06
C LYS A 46 4.60 -10.80 -6.59
N HIS A 47 3.95 -11.52 -5.67
CA HIS A 47 3.00 -12.60 -5.94
C HIS A 47 1.56 -12.20 -5.64
N SER A 48 1.15 -10.98 -6.01
CA SER A 48 -0.18 -10.43 -5.69
C SER A 48 -1.33 -11.23 -6.31
N ALA A 49 -1.09 -11.94 -7.43
CA ALA A 49 -2.10 -12.76 -8.09
C ALA A 49 -2.72 -13.79 -7.14
N PHE A 50 -1.95 -14.38 -6.23
CA PHE A 50 -2.47 -15.34 -5.24
C PHE A 50 -3.53 -14.73 -4.31
N ALA A 51 -3.34 -13.48 -3.87
CA ALA A 51 -4.34 -12.78 -3.07
C ALA A 51 -5.52 -12.32 -3.94
N PHE A 52 -5.22 -11.75 -5.10
CA PHE A 52 -6.25 -11.22 -5.99
C PHE A 52 -7.19 -12.30 -6.53
N SER A 53 -6.71 -13.50 -6.80
CA SER A 53 -7.58 -14.62 -7.21
C SER A 53 -8.64 -14.92 -6.15
N ILE A 54 -8.26 -14.93 -4.86
CA ILE A 54 -9.17 -15.15 -3.74
C ILE A 54 -10.15 -13.99 -3.59
N LEU A 55 -9.65 -12.73 -3.64
CA LEU A 55 -10.49 -11.53 -3.54
C LEU A 55 -11.53 -11.50 -4.68
N LYS A 56 -11.13 -11.82 -5.92
CA LYS A 56 -12.03 -11.93 -7.07
C LYS A 56 -13.11 -12.99 -6.85
N ALA A 57 -12.73 -14.18 -6.37
CA ALA A 57 -13.68 -15.25 -6.05
C ALA A 57 -14.60 -14.91 -4.86
N ALA A 58 -14.13 -14.05 -3.96
CA ALA A 58 -14.95 -13.48 -2.88
C ALA A 58 -15.81 -12.29 -3.34
N GLU A 59 -15.82 -11.97 -4.64
CA GLU A 59 -16.59 -10.85 -5.24
C GLU A 59 -16.18 -9.48 -4.73
N VAL A 60 -14.93 -9.35 -4.25
CA VAL A 60 -14.37 -8.06 -3.84
C VAL A 60 -14.07 -7.22 -5.08
N THR A 61 -14.60 -6.01 -5.09
CA THR A 61 -14.40 -5.03 -6.16
C THR A 61 -13.72 -3.78 -5.62
N GLY A 62 -13.33 -2.88 -6.49
CA GLY A 62 -12.78 -1.59 -6.09
C GLY A 62 -11.43 -1.26 -6.74
N PRO A 63 -10.93 -0.05 -6.48
CA PRO A 63 -9.78 0.50 -7.20
C PRO A 63 -8.46 -0.25 -6.96
N LEU A 64 -8.36 -1.03 -5.88
CA LEU A 64 -7.17 -1.84 -5.60
C LEU A 64 -7.14 -3.15 -6.41
N MET A 65 -8.22 -3.46 -7.15
CA MET A 65 -8.38 -4.68 -7.95
C MET A 65 -8.41 -4.41 -9.47
N PHE A 66 -8.37 -3.15 -9.89
CA PHE A 66 -8.72 -2.75 -11.27
C PHE A 66 -7.79 -3.32 -12.36
N ASP A 67 -6.54 -3.61 -12.05
CA ASP A 67 -5.57 -4.16 -13.02
C ASP A 67 -5.50 -5.70 -13.02
N TYR A 68 -6.28 -6.36 -12.17
CA TYR A 68 -6.25 -7.82 -12.08
C TYR A 68 -7.22 -8.46 -13.09
N THR A 69 -6.68 -9.01 -14.17
CA THR A 69 -7.44 -9.61 -15.28
C THR A 69 -7.29 -11.12 -15.40
N ASP A 70 -6.45 -11.76 -14.57
CA ASP A 70 -6.25 -13.22 -14.63
C ASP A 70 -7.56 -13.97 -14.30
N GLU A 71 -7.90 -14.95 -15.13
CA GLU A 71 -9.11 -15.78 -15.01
C GLU A 71 -8.85 -17.12 -14.30
N THR A 72 -7.59 -17.41 -13.94
CA THR A 72 -7.22 -18.65 -13.24
C THR A 72 -7.92 -18.70 -11.88
N SER A 73 -8.64 -19.79 -11.63
CA SER A 73 -9.35 -19.95 -10.35
C SER A 73 -8.36 -20.02 -9.17
N PRO A 74 -8.76 -19.54 -7.97
CA PRO A 74 -7.91 -19.65 -6.79
C PRO A 74 -7.46 -21.10 -6.53
N ARG A 75 -8.37 -22.06 -6.72
CA ARG A 75 -8.08 -23.49 -6.51
C ARG A 75 -6.98 -24.00 -7.43
N GLN A 76 -7.02 -23.62 -8.69
CA GLN A 76 -5.99 -23.99 -9.66
C GLN A 76 -4.66 -23.31 -9.34
N MET A 77 -4.68 -22.00 -9.10
CA MET A 77 -3.48 -21.20 -8.82
C MET A 77 -2.76 -21.67 -7.56
N TRP A 78 -3.49 -21.80 -6.44
CA TRP A 78 -2.93 -22.28 -5.18
C TRP A 78 -2.56 -23.78 -5.23
N GLY A 79 -3.31 -24.59 -5.96
CA GLY A 79 -2.95 -25.99 -6.23
C GLY A 79 -1.60 -26.11 -6.90
N MET A 80 -1.35 -25.31 -7.96
CA MET A 80 -0.05 -25.26 -8.64
C MET A 80 1.09 -24.77 -7.72
N LEU A 81 0.82 -23.80 -6.82
CA LEU A 81 1.79 -23.37 -5.82
C LEU A 81 2.13 -24.52 -4.85
N LEU A 82 1.14 -25.21 -4.31
CA LEU A 82 1.37 -26.35 -3.40
C LEU A 82 2.12 -27.48 -4.09
N ASP A 83 1.82 -27.76 -5.36
CA ASP A 83 2.56 -28.74 -6.17
C ASP A 83 3.99 -28.31 -6.43
N HIS A 84 4.23 -27.02 -6.69
CA HIS A 84 5.57 -26.47 -6.80
C HIS A 84 6.36 -26.66 -5.49
N VAL A 85 5.73 -26.38 -4.34
CA VAL A 85 6.36 -26.59 -3.01
C VAL A 85 6.78 -28.03 -2.83
N ARG A 86 5.91 -29.01 -3.19
CA ARG A 86 6.23 -30.45 -3.08
C ARG A 86 7.40 -30.86 -3.98
N ARG A 87 7.46 -30.31 -5.19
CA ARG A 87 8.47 -30.69 -6.21
C ARG A 87 9.74 -29.86 -6.15
N SER A 88 9.74 -28.73 -5.46
CA SER A 88 10.92 -27.86 -5.35
C SER A 88 12.12 -28.65 -4.79
N PRO A 89 13.32 -28.49 -5.36
CA PRO A 89 14.54 -29.04 -4.77
C PRO A 89 14.89 -28.38 -3.43
N GLN A 90 14.32 -27.20 -3.17
CA GLN A 90 14.52 -26.48 -1.91
C GLN A 90 13.51 -26.94 -0.87
N ASP A 91 13.89 -26.92 0.42
CA ASP A 91 13.01 -27.28 1.53
C ASP A 91 11.98 -26.19 1.85
N ARG A 92 12.27 -24.96 1.44
CA ARG A 92 11.45 -23.79 1.70
C ARG A 92 11.09 -23.08 0.39
N VAL A 93 9.83 -22.74 0.21
CA VAL A 93 9.35 -21.87 -0.88
C VAL A 93 8.77 -20.61 -0.26
N LEU A 94 9.21 -19.44 -0.73
CA LEU A 94 8.77 -18.14 -0.26
C LEU A 94 7.94 -17.47 -1.34
N ILE A 95 6.74 -17.01 -1.00
CA ILE A 95 6.01 -16.01 -1.80
C ILE A 95 5.79 -14.75 -0.98
N SER A 96 5.66 -13.63 -1.64
CA SER A 96 5.51 -12.31 -0.98
C SER A 96 4.45 -11.46 -1.66
N SER A 97 3.49 -11.02 -0.87
CA SER A 97 2.43 -10.10 -1.30
C SER A 97 1.78 -9.42 -0.09
N GLU A 98 1.75 -8.11 -0.08
CA GLU A 98 1.03 -7.34 0.94
C GLU A 98 -0.50 -7.46 0.81
N GLU A 99 -0.99 -7.83 -0.36
CA GLU A 99 -2.42 -8.05 -0.59
C GLU A 99 -2.95 -9.27 0.16
N LEU A 100 -2.08 -10.20 0.59
CA LEU A 100 -2.45 -11.33 1.44
C LEU A 100 -2.99 -10.85 2.81
N MET A 101 -2.43 -9.78 3.38
CA MET A 101 -2.93 -9.21 4.63
C MET A 101 -4.39 -8.73 4.50
N ARG A 102 -4.75 -8.22 3.32
CA ARG A 102 -6.08 -7.70 3.02
C ARG A 102 -7.18 -8.78 3.07
N LEU A 103 -6.85 -10.04 2.88
CA LEU A 103 -7.83 -11.14 2.92
C LEU A 103 -8.60 -11.16 4.24
N GLY A 104 -7.98 -10.77 5.36
CA GLY A 104 -8.62 -10.69 6.68
C GLY A 104 -9.80 -9.72 6.76
N GLN A 105 -9.90 -8.75 5.84
CA GLN A 105 -11.03 -7.83 5.77
C GLN A 105 -12.33 -8.55 5.35
N PHE A 106 -12.24 -9.62 4.55
CA PHE A 106 -13.38 -10.21 3.86
C PHE A 106 -13.62 -11.65 4.34
N PRO A 107 -14.69 -11.94 5.10
CA PRO A 107 -14.96 -13.27 5.63
C PRO A 107 -14.98 -14.36 4.55
N LYS A 108 -15.62 -14.09 3.38
CA LYS A 108 -15.67 -15.05 2.26
C LYS A 108 -14.26 -15.35 1.71
N ALA A 109 -13.38 -14.36 1.66
CA ALA A 109 -11.98 -14.56 1.24
C ALA A 109 -11.21 -15.44 2.26
N VAL A 110 -11.46 -15.24 3.55
CA VAL A 110 -10.88 -16.08 4.62
C VAL A 110 -11.34 -17.53 4.52
N GLU A 111 -12.61 -17.78 4.23
CA GLU A 111 -13.14 -19.13 4.03
C GLU A 111 -12.45 -19.83 2.84
N ILE A 112 -12.37 -19.14 1.70
CA ILE A 112 -11.66 -19.66 0.51
C ILE A 112 -10.19 -19.95 0.85
N LEU A 113 -9.50 -19.04 1.52
CA LEU A 113 -8.10 -19.24 1.93
C LEU A 113 -7.94 -20.46 2.83
N LYS A 114 -8.82 -20.66 3.82
CA LYS A 114 -8.82 -21.82 4.71
C LYS A 114 -9.03 -23.12 3.95
N GLU A 115 -9.97 -23.16 2.99
CA GLU A 115 -10.19 -24.31 2.13
C GLU A 115 -8.95 -24.65 1.31
N LEU A 116 -8.36 -23.66 0.64
CA LEU A 116 -7.19 -23.85 -0.22
C LEU A 116 -5.97 -24.36 0.56
N LEU A 117 -5.65 -23.72 1.68
CA LEU A 117 -4.54 -24.15 2.52
C LEU A 117 -4.84 -25.39 3.36
N GLY A 118 -6.12 -25.76 3.53
CA GLY A 118 -6.51 -27.06 4.05
C GLY A 118 -6.04 -28.24 3.20
N GLN A 119 -5.82 -28.04 1.90
CA GLN A 119 -5.32 -29.04 0.94
C GLN A 119 -3.79 -29.18 0.92
N ARG A 120 -3.07 -28.48 1.80
CA ARG A 120 -1.59 -28.45 1.83
C ARG A 120 -0.93 -29.81 2.12
N GLY A 121 -1.67 -30.76 2.73
CA GLY A 121 -1.12 -32.05 3.16
C GLY A 121 -0.08 -31.89 4.27
N ASP A 122 1.12 -32.40 4.04
CA ASP A 122 2.26 -32.35 4.94
C ASP A 122 3.12 -31.05 4.82
N ILE A 123 2.71 -30.10 3.95
CA ILE A 123 3.41 -28.83 3.81
C ILE A 123 3.19 -27.98 5.06
N GLN A 124 4.26 -27.58 5.73
CA GLN A 124 4.22 -26.62 6.81
C GLN A 124 3.99 -25.21 6.25
N ILE A 125 3.07 -24.45 6.85
CA ILE A 125 2.88 -23.03 6.53
C ILE A 125 3.60 -22.19 7.57
N LYS A 126 4.49 -21.30 7.13
CA LYS A 126 5.06 -20.21 7.94
C LYS A 126 4.61 -18.88 7.40
N VAL A 127 4.25 -17.96 8.28
CA VAL A 127 3.82 -16.61 7.92
C VAL A 127 4.79 -15.60 8.50
N VAL A 128 5.21 -14.62 7.69
CA VAL A 128 6.03 -13.50 8.15
C VAL A 128 5.26 -12.20 7.90
N ALA A 129 5.06 -11.42 8.96
CA ALA A 129 4.37 -10.14 8.90
C ALA A 129 5.19 -9.03 9.57
N TYR A 130 5.37 -7.92 8.85
CA TYR A 130 5.94 -6.69 9.40
C TYR A 130 4.82 -5.72 9.77
N LEU A 131 4.87 -5.22 10.98
CA LEU A 131 3.85 -4.33 11.53
C LEU A 131 4.48 -2.98 11.91
N ARG A 132 3.65 -1.95 11.90
CA ARG A 132 4.01 -0.58 12.23
C ARG A 132 3.04 -0.06 13.29
N GLU A 133 3.37 1.06 13.93
CA GLU A 133 2.40 1.75 14.81
C GLU A 133 1.11 2.07 14.02
N PRO A 134 -0.09 1.80 14.56
CA PRO A 134 -1.36 1.94 13.83
C PRO A 134 -1.58 3.33 13.23
N GLY A 135 -1.35 4.39 14.01
CA GLY A 135 -1.50 5.76 13.51
C GLY A 135 -0.54 6.09 12.36
N ALA A 136 0.74 5.71 12.50
CA ALA A 136 1.73 5.91 11.45
C ALA A 136 1.45 5.02 10.21
N HIS A 137 0.86 3.83 10.41
CA HIS A 137 0.46 2.96 9.32
C HIS A 137 -0.70 3.56 8.52
N VAL A 138 -1.77 3.94 9.21
CA VAL A 138 -2.96 4.56 8.61
C VAL A 138 -2.58 5.83 7.84
N GLN A 139 -1.79 6.72 8.42
CA GLN A 139 -1.32 7.94 7.75
C GLN A 139 -0.53 7.61 6.47
N SER A 140 0.35 6.60 6.54
CA SER A 140 1.14 6.18 5.38
C SER A 140 0.28 5.53 4.29
N TRP A 141 -0.76 4.79 4.67
CA TRP A 141 -1.70 4.16 3.74
C TRP A 141 -2.60 5.21 3.08
N TYR A 142 -3.17 6.13 3.86
CA TYR A 142 -3.95 7.25 3.35
C TYR A 142 -3.18 8.03 2.28
N ASN A 143 -1.93 8.39 2.56
CA ASN A 143 -1.07 9.06 1.59
C ASN A 143 -0.78 8.19 0.35
N GLN A 144 -0.76 6.86 0.51
CA GLN A 144 -0.58 5.95 -0.62
C GLN A 144 -1.82 5.93 -1.53
N LEU A 145 -3.04 5.95 -0.98
CA LEU A 145 -4.28 6.04 -1.76
C LEU A 145 -4.28 7.32 -2.61
N ILE A 146 -3.95 8.45 -2.01
CA ILE A 146 -3.84 9.73 -2.72
C ILE A 146 -2.76 9.67 -3.81
N LYS A 147 -1.58 9.08 -3.50
CA LYS A 147 -0.49 8.91 -4.46
C LYS A 147 -0.88 8.03 -5.67
N MET A 148 -1.71 7.02 -5.44
CA MET A 148 -2.27 6.14 -6.47
C MET A 148 -3.40 6.81 -7.27
N ASN A 149 -3.76 8.04 -6.91
CA ASN A 149 -4.89 8.77 -7.48
C ASN A 149 -6.23 8.06 -7.27
N ILE A 150 -6.39 7.44 -6.12
CA ILE A 150 -7.66 6.89 -5.63
C ILE A 150 -8.32 8.01 -4.82
N PRO A 151 -9.52 8.47 -5.23
CA PRO A 151 -10.26 9.46 -4.46
C PRO A 151 -10.54 8.94 -3.05
N VAL A 152 -10.28 9.75 -2.05
CA VAL A 152 -10.49 9.44 -0.64
C VAL A 152 -10.97 10.70 0.09
N SER A 153 -11.89 10.54 1.03
CA SER A 153 -12.39 11.63 1.89
C SER A 153 -11.31 12.14 2.84
N ASP A 154 -11.63 13.09 3.71
CA ASP A 154 -10.74 13.42 4.83
C ASP A 154 -10.53 12.20 5.74
N MET A 155 -9.52 12.28 6.60
CA MET A 155 -9.05 11.12 7.37
C MET A 155 -10.16 10.49 8.23
N GLU A 156 -10.98 11.31 8.90
CA GLU A 156 -12.08 10.84 9.76
C GLU A 156 -13.11 10.05 8.96
N THR A 157 -13.56 10.63 7.87
CA THR A 157 -14.54 10.01 6.97
C THR A 157 -13.97 8.74 6.34
N ALA A 158 -12.72 8.80 5.89
CA ALA A 158 -12.05 7.67 5.26
C ALA A 158 -11.87 6.48 6.22
N LEU A 159 -11.53 6.73 7.47
CA LEU A 159 -11.44 5.70 8.51
C LEU A 159 -12.81 5.14 8.90
N GLY A 160 -13.88 5.89 8.65
CA GLY A 160 -15.26 5.44 8.86
C GLY A 160 -15.75 4.41 7.85
N GLY A 161 -15.00 4.08 6.77
CA GLY A 161 -15.43 3.08 5.80
C GLY A 161 -14.67 3.00 4.47
N GLU A 162 -13.84 3.99 4.12
CA GLU A 162 -13.06 3.96 2.88
C GLU A 162 -11.70 3.29 3.06
N ILE A 163 -11.13 3.34 4.27
CA ILE A 163 -9.94 2.61 4.67
C ILE A 163 -10.37 1.32 5.37
N GLU A 164 -9.93 0.20 4.82
CA GLU A 164 -10.26 -1.12 5.35
C GLU A 164 -9.68 -1.30 6.76
N ASP A 165 -10.44 -1.93 7.67
CA ASP A 165 -10.09 -2.10 9.08
C ASP A 165 -8.76 -2.82 9.29
N VAL A 166 -8.35 -3.71 8.36
CA VAL A 166 -7.05 -4.40 8.43
C VAL A 166 -5.86 -3.45 8.56
N HIS A 167 -6.03 -2.16 8.23
CA HIS A 167 -4.98 -1.16 8.35
C HIS A 167 -4.78 -0.62 9.78
N PHE A 168 -5.73 -0.86 10.69
CA PHE A 168 -5.63 -0.43 12.09
C PHE A 168 -6.09 -1.50 13.09
N ASP A 169 -6.91 -2.48 12.66
CA ASP A 169 -7.28 -3.67 13.44
C ASP A 169 -6.38 -4.86 13.06
N TYR A 170 -5.28 -5.01 13.78
CA TYR A 170 -4.33 -6.11 13.52
C TYR A 170 -4.88 -7.48 13.88
N ARG A 171 -5.89 -7.57 14.73
CA ARG A 171 -6.58 -8.84 14.96
C ARG A 171 -7.29 -9.30 13.69
N ARG A 172 -8.05 -8.43 13.06
CA ARG A 172 -8.73 -8.72 11.78
C ARG A 172 -7.73 -9.14 10.69
N ALA A 173 -6.60 -8.44 10.62
CA ALA A 173 -5.57 -8.70 9.62
C ALA A 173 -4.86 -10.06 9.83
N LEU A 174 -4.60 -10.48 11.07
CA LEU A 174 -3.70 -11.59 11.39
C LEU A 174 -4.40 -12.87 11.89
N GLN A 175 -5.61 -12.76 12.47
CA GLN A 175 -6.31 -13.93 13.00
C GLN A 175 -6.46 -15.08 11.98
N PRO A 176 -6.84 -14.82 10.69
CA PRO A 176 -6.93 -15.89 9.71
C PRO A 176 -5.63 -16.66 9.51
N TRP A 177 -4.51 -15.97 9.58
CA TRP A 177 -3.18 -16.56 9.40
C TRP A 177 -2.76 -17.39 10.61
N ILE A 178 -3.11 -16.93 11.81
CA ILE A 178 -2.87 -17.67 13.05
C ILE A 178 -3.72 -18.96 13.07
N ASP A 179 -4.98 -18.87 12.63
CA ASP A 179 -5.86 -20.04 12.54
C ASP A 179 -5.33 -21.10 11.57
N ILE A 180 -4.71 -20.68 10.45
CA ILE A 180 -4.22 -21.56 9.39
C ILE A 180 -2.86 -22.13 9.72
N ALA A 181 -1.91 -21.30 10.13
CA ALA A 181 -0.52 -21.69 10.34
C ALA A 181 -0.24 -22.21 11.77
N GLY A 182 -1.06 -21.82 12.72
CA GLY A 182 -0.77 -21.93 14.15
C GLY A 182 0.10 -20.77 14.64
N LYS A 183 -0.11 -20.33 15.87
CA LYS A 183 0.57 -19.16 16.47
C LYS A 183 2.10 -19.23 16.35
N ASP A 184 2.69 -20.38 16.62
CA ASP A 184 4.15 -20.57 16.62
C ASP A 184 4.78 -20.48 15.21
N ASN A 185 3.96 -20.56 14.17
CA ASN A 185 4.40 -20.42 12.78
C ASN A 185 4.13 -19.03 12.19
N VAL A 186 3.64 -18.08 12.98
CA VAL A 186 3.43 -16.70 12.57
C VAL A 186 4.51 -15.81 13.20
N ILE A 187 5.43 -15.36 12.38
CA ILE A 187 6.57 -14.54 12.77
C ILE A 187 6.17 -13.07 12.61
N LEU A 188 5.98 -12.38 13.74
CA LEU A 188 5.63 -10.95 13.78
C LEU A 188 6.90 -10.14 14.00
N ARG A 189 7.12 -9.13 13.15
CA ARG A 189 8.30 -8.27 13.19
C ARG A 189 7.90 -6.80 13.20
N PRO A 190 8.56 -5.93 14.01
CA PRO A 190 8.35 -4.50 13.95
C PRO A 190 9.02 -3.93 12.70
N TYR A 191 8.28 -3.18 11.89
CA TYR A 191 8.89 -2.40 10.81
C TYR A 191 9.61 -1.19 11.38
N ARG A 192 10.91 -1.10 11.11
CA ARG A 192 11.74 0.03 11.46
C ARG A 192 12.46 0.52 10.21
N PHE A 193 12.24 1.78 9.90
CA PHE A 193 13.00 2.44 8.85
C PHE A 193 14.23 3.11 9.46
N ASP A 194 15.41 2.68 9.03
CA ASP A 194 16.67 3.30 9.44
C ASP A 194 17.33 3.92 8.21
N ARG A 195 17.49 5.25 8.22
CA ARG A 195 18.15 5.98 7.13
C ARG A 195 19.64 5.69 7.05
N ASN A 196 20.25 5.30 8.16
CA ASN A 196 21.67 5.03 8.27
C ASN A 196 22.03 3.58 7.91
N ASP A 197 21.02 2.70 7.85
CA ASP A 197 21.17 1.28 7.56
C ASP A 197 20.14 0.80 6.53
N PRO A 198 20.38 1.04 5.23
CA PRO A 198 19.45 0.66 4.16
C PRO A 198 19.22 -0.86 4.06
N ASN A 199 20.09 -1.67 4.65
CA ASN A 199 19.99 -3.12 4.63
C ASN A 199 19.37 -3.72 5.90
N ALA A 200 19.02 -2.91 6.88
CA ALA A 200 18.44 -3.37 8.16
C ALA A 200 17.25 -4.32 7.96
N LEU A 201 16.31 -3.94 7.08
CA LEU A 201 15.13 -4.73 6.78
C LEU A 201 15.47 -6.09 6.14
N HIS A 202 16.42 -6.12 5.21
CA HIS A 202 16.88 -7.37 4.56
C HIS A 202 17.54 -8.31 5.57
N ARG A 203 18.42 -7.78 6.42
CA ARG A 203 19.07 -8.55 7.48
C ARG A 203 18.05 -9.11 8.48
N ASP A 204 17.09 -8.29 8.88
CA ASP A 204 16.05 -8.70 9.81
C ASP A 204 15.17 -9.81 9.23
N PHE A 205 14.75 -9.69 7.94
CA PHE A 205 13.96 -10.73 7.29
C PHE A 205 14.73 -12.05 7.14
N LEU A 206 15.96 -11.98 6.65
CA LEU A 206 16.81 -13.17 6.49
C LEU A 206 17.10 -13.84 7.83
N LYS A 207 17.34 -13.05 8.89
CA LYS A 207 17.52 -13.57 10.25
C LYS A 207 16.27 -14.31 10.75
N ALA A 208 15.06 -13.85 10.40
CA ALA A 208 13.81 -14.55 10.73
C ALA A 208 13.70 -15.93 10.02
N LEU A 209 14.52 -16.18 9.00
CA LEU A 209 14.66 -17.45 8.30
C LEU A 209 15.96 -18.20 8.63
N ASP A 210 16.69 -17.76 9.66
CA ASP A 210 18.00 -18.29 10.05
C ASP A 210 19.06 -18.20 8.93
N ILE A 211 19.02 -17.10 8.17
CA ILE A 211 19.94 -16.79 7.07
C ILE A 211 20.71 -15.51 7.40
N ALA A 212 22.02 -15.52 7.27
CA ALA A 212 22.84 -14.30 7.34
C ALA A 212 22.88 -13.60 5.96
N LEU A 213 22.73 -12.26 5.94
CA LEU A 213 22.97 -11.46 4.75
C LEU A 213 24.47 -11.35 4.52
N PRO A 214 25.02 -11.81 3.38
CA PRO A 214 26.42 -11.63 3.05
C PRO A 214 26.70 -10.17 2.63
N VAL A 215 27.90 -9.70 2.95
CA VAL A 215 28.34 -8.30 2.69
C VAL A 215 28.23 -7.94 1.21
N GLU A 216 28.46 -8.89 0.30
CA GLU A 216 28.41 -8.69 -1.15
C GLU A 216 26.99 -8.38 -1.67
N LEU A 217 25.96 -8.70 -0.88
CA LEU A 217 24.57 -8.39 -1.20
C LEU A 217 24.05 -7.12 -0.50
N GLU A 218 24.86 -6.50 0.35
CA GLU A 218 24.55 -5.20 0.91
C GLU A 218 24.60 -4.13 -0.19
N ARG A 219 23.49 -3.45 -0.39
CA ARG A 219 23.35 -2.44 -1.45
C ARG A 219 23.12 -1.07 -0.85
N ALA A 220 23.70 -0.05 -1.51
CA ALA A 220 23.22 1.32 -1.32
C ALA A 220 21.81 1.42 -1.97
N GLN A 221 20.77 1.57 -1.17
CA GLN A 221 19.41 1.70 -1.68
C GLN A 221 19.03 3.18 -1.81
N SER A 222 18.48 3.52 -2.98
CA SER A 222 17.53 4.62 -3.08
C SER A 222 16.15 4.12 -2.61
N ASP A 223 15.41 4.91 -1.86
CA ASP A 223 14.02 4.60 -1.53
C ASP A 223 13.20 4.50 -2.84
N PRO A 224 12.76 3.30 -3.27
CA PRO A 224 12.07 3.14 -4.54
C PRO A 224 10.67 3.78 -4.53
N ASN A 225 10.17 4.19 -3.35
CA ASN A 225 8.84 4.75 -3.19
C ASN A 225 8.81 5.87 -2.15
N PRO A 226 9.43 7.04 -2.41
CA PRO A 226 9.49 8.13 -1.46
C PRO A 226 8.09 8.54 -0.97
N ARG A 227 7.99 8.84 0.31
CA ARG A 227 6.77 9.29 0.96
C ARG A 227 6.23 10.54 0.27
N LEU A 228 4.91 10.59 0.04
CA LEU A 228 4.25 11.84 -0.34
C LEU A 228 4.27 12.80 0.86
N ASP A 229 4.55 14.06 0.61
CA ASP A 229 4.47 15.11 1.64
C ASP A 229 3.01 15.29 2.08
N ASP A 230 2.74 15.24 3.38
CA ASP A 230 1.39 15.27 3.93
C ASP A 230 0.63 16.54 3.54
N ARG A 231 1.34 17.65 3.38
CA ARG A 231 0.78 18.95 2.94
C ARG A 231 0.25 18.90 1.50
N ILE A 232 0.93 18.14 0.62
CA ILE A 232 0.53 17.95 -0.77
C ILE A 232 -0.56 16.90 -0.88
N ALA A 233 -0.58 15.91 -0.01
CA ALA A 233 -1.56 14.85 -0.04
C ALA A 233 -2.98 15.40 -0.02
N GLU A 234 -3.26 16.35 0.88
CA GLU A 234 -4.58 16.97 0.99
C GLU A 234 -4.99 17.75 -0.27
N LEU A 235 -4.06 18.51 -0.83
CA LEU A 235 -4.29 19.20 -2.10
C LEU A 235 -4.66 18.24 -3.23
N LEU A 236 -3.90 17.16 -3.38
CA LEU A 236 -4.16 16.17 -4.43
C LEU A 236 -5.49 15.45 -4.22
N ARG A 237 -5.83 15.12 -2.97
CA ARG A 237 -7.11 14.55 -2.60
C ARG A 237 -8.29 15.42 -3.02
N LEU A 238 -8.23 16.72 -2.69
CA LEU A 238 -9.28 17.68 -3.06
C LEU A 238 -9.45 17.75 -4.58
N MET A 239 -8.35 17.83 -5.33
CA MET A 239 -8.41 17.84 -6.80
C MET A 239 -9.04 16.56 -7.38
N GLN A 240 -8.71 15.41 -6.80
CA GLN A 240 -9.27 14.12 -7.23
C GLN A 240 -10.79 14.05 -6.99
N ASN A 241 -11.24 14.46 -5.80
CA ASN A 241 -12.65 14.48 -5.46
C ASN A 241 -13.46 15.51 -6.29
N LEU A 242 -12.80 16.55 -6.76
CA LEU A 242 -13.38 17.53 -7.70
C LEU A 242 -13.35 17.05 -9.16
N GLY A 243 -12.87 15.84 -9.43
CA GLY A 243 -12.89 15.23 -10.75
C GLY A 243 -11.83 15.75 -11.74
N PHE A 244 -10.72 16.31 -11.25
CA PHE A 244 -9.66 16.80 -12.14
C PHE A 244 -8.97 15.66 -12.90
N PRO A 245 -8.61 15.87 -14.20
CA PRO A 245 -7.84 14.89 -14.96
C PRO A 245 -6.51 14.54 -14.29
N ARG A 246 -6.11 13.26 -14.37
CA ARG A 246 -4.84 12.76 -13.78
C ARG A 246 -3.62 13.59 -14.19
N ALA A 247 -3.57 14.07 -15.43
CA ALA A 247 -2.48 14.92 -15.92
C ALA A 247 -2.39 16.24 -15.15
N SER A 248 -3.53 16.87 -14.87
CA SER A 248 -3.61 18.11 -14.07
C SER A 248 -3.19 17.86 -12.61
N VAL A 249 -3.66 16.78 -12.00
CA VAL A 249 -3.25 16.38 -10.63
C VAL A 249 -1.73 16.16 -10.57
N LYS A 250 -1.14 15.50 -11.58
CA LYS A 250 0.31 15.28 -11.66
C LYS A 250 1.08 16.59 -11.80
N ALA A 251 0.60 17.51 -12.63
CA ALA A 251 1.25 18.82 -12.83
C ALA A 251 1.25 19.65 -11.54
N VAL A 252 0.09 19.75 -10.87
CA VAL A 252 -0.04 20.48 -9.60
C VAL A 252 0.80 19.83 -8.51
N ARG A 253 0.84 18.51 -8.43
CA ARG A 253 1.73 17.80 -7.49
C ARG A 253 3.18 18.25 -7.66
N ASN A 254 3.69 18.27 -8.89
CA ASN A 254 5.08 18.63 -9.13
C ASN A 254 5.37 20.10 -8.78
N GLN A 255 4.43 21.00 -9.08
CA GLN A 255 4.53 22.42 -8.72
C GLN A 255 4.51 22.60 -7.20
N ALA A 256 3.59 21.92 -6.50
CA ALA A 256 3.49 21.99 -5.04
C ALA A 256 4.75 21.43 -4.35
N LEU A 257 5.31 20.32 -4.83
CA LEU A 257 6.58 19.75 -4.31
C LEU A 257 7.73 20.74 -4.45
N SER A 258 7.85 21.43 -5.59
CA SER A 258 8.87 22.45 -5.80
C SER A 258 8.71 23.63 -4.85
N TYR A 259 7.47 24.10 -4.65
CA TYR A 259 7.15 25.19 -3.74
C TYR A 259 7.45 24.83 -2.27
N LEU A 260 7.03 23.64 -1.84
CA LEU A 260 7.24 23.18 -0.46
C LEU A 260 8.71 22.88 -0.15
N GLY A 261 9.49 22.41 -1.12
CA GLY A 261 10.94 22.27 -0.98
C GLY A 261 11.68 23.56 -0.66
N ALA A 262 11.07 24.72 -1.02
CA ALA A 262 11.60 26.04 -0.68
C ALA A 262 11.15 26.53 0.72
N GLN A 263 10.16 25.90 1.35
CA GLN A 263 9.54 26.37 2.59
C GLN A 263 9.60 25.36 3.77
N ASP A 264 10.66 24.65 3.91
CA ASP A 264 10.88 23.51 4.84
C ASP A 264 10.63 23.72 6.36
N LYS A 265 9.83 24.70 6.76
CA LYS A 265 9.63 25.05 8.18
C LYS A 265 8.23 24.80 8.73
N LEU A 266 7.27 24.33 7.94
CA LEU A 266 5.92 24.09 8.45
C LEU A 266 5.75 22.65 8.94
N ARG A 267 5.41 22.50 10.23
CA ARG A 267 5.18 21.20 10.86
C ARG A 267 3.87 20.58 10.43
N ALA A 268 3.86 19.26 10.25
CA ALA A 268 2.63 18.49 10.11
C ALA A 268 1.73 18.67 11.34
N GLU A 269 0.46 18.89 11.12
CA GLU A 269 -0.49 19.09 12.21
C GLU A 269 -1.07 17.78 12.71
N ARG A 270 -1.59 17.82 13.94
CA ARG A 270 -2.15 16.68 14.64
C ARG A 270 -3.59 16.43 14.22
N LEU A 271 -3.91 15.20 13.91
CA LEU A 271 -5.29 14.74 13.75
C LEU A 271 -5.94 14.51 15.12
N ARG A 272 -7.24 14.72 15.25
CA ARG A 272 -8.02 14.51 16.49
C ARG A 272 -9.28 13.71 16.20
N GLY A 273 -9.91 13.25 17.26
CA GLY A 273 -11.20 12.56 17.22
C GLY A 273 -11.10 11.06 17.06
N MET A 274 -12.22 10.40 16.77
CA MET A 274 -12.32 8.99 16.39
C MET A 274 -12.06 7.99 17.52
N ASP A 275 -12.78 8.16 18.62
CA ASP A 275 -12.63 7.32 19.81
C ASP A 275 -12.88 5.83 19.54
N GLU A 276 -13.83 5.52 18.65
CA GLU A 276 -14.12 4.13 18.28
C GLU A 276 -12.94 3.49 17.52
N ILE A 277 -12.39 4.18 16.54
CA ILE A 277 -11.23 3.69 15.77
C ILE A 277 -10.01 3.51 16.68
N ARG A 278 -9.82 4.42 17.64
CA ARG A 278 -8.74 4.30 18.63
C ARG A 278 -8.96 3.12 19.56
N ALA A 279 -10.21 2.89 19.99
CA ALA A 279 -10.56 1.74 20.81
C ALA A 279 -10.29 0.44 20.06
N GLN A 280 -10.75 0.30 18.79
CA GLN A 280 -10.47 -0.87 17.96
C GLN A 280 -8.97 -1.10 17.76
N SER A 281 -8.20 -0.03 17.49
CA SER A 281 -6.75 -0.12 17.36
C SER A 281 -6.10 -0.60 18.65
N LYS A 282 -6.57 -0.12 19.79
CA LYS A 282 -6.07 -0.52 21.12
C LYS A 282 -6.40 -1.99 21.38
N ASP A 283 -7.65 -2.41 21.16
CA ASP A 283 -8.06 -3.80 21.34
C ASP A 283 -7.24 -4.76 20.43
N GLY A 284 -6.96 -4.32 19.19
CA GLY A 284 -6.09 -5.04 18.27
C GLY A 284 -4.64 -5.13 18.76
N LEU A 285 -4.11 -4.09 19.41
CA LEU A 285 -2.78 -4.12 20.00
C LEU A 285 -2.71 -4.98 21.25
N ASP A 286 -3.73 -4.95 22.11
CA ASP A 286 -3.81 -5.78 23.31
C ASP A 286 -3.85 -7.27 22.90
N TRP A 287 -4.66 -7.62 21.90
CA TRP A 287 -4.65 -8.95 21.31
C TRP A 287 -3.27 -9.31 20.73
N LEU A 288 -2.64 -8.39 20.00
CA LEU A 288 -1.32 -8.58 19.38
C LEU A 288 -0.22 -8.82 20.44
N ALA A 289 -0.30 -8.17 21.58
CA ALA A 289 0.63 -8.38 22.70
C ALA A 289 0.64 -9.86 23.15
N GLU A 290 -0.55 -10.47 23.21
CA GLU A 290 -0.70 -11.89 23.57
C GLU A 290 -0.11 -12.82 22.49
N GLN A 291 -0.18 -12.45 21.21
CA GLN A 291 0.31 -13.27 20.11
C GLN A 291 1.81 -13.12 19.88
N ALA A 292 2.35 -11.95 20.11
CA ALA A 292 3.74 -11.61 19.76
C ALA A 292 4.78 -12.15 20.75
N GLY A 293 4.38 -12.54 21.96
CA GLY A 293 5.31 -13.09 22.96
C GLY A 293 6.54 -12.19 23.23
N GLY A 294 6.37 -10.86 23.19
CA GLY A 294 7.44 -9.87 23.40
C GLY A 294 8.27 -9.54 22.15
N SER A 295 8.00 -10.13 20.97
CA SER A 295 8.73 -9.82 19.74
C SER A 295 8.43 -8.43 19.15
N LEU A 296 7.34 -7.79 19.59
CA LEU A 296 6.88 -6.47 19.13
C LEU A 296 6.91 -5.44 20.26
N PRO A 297 7.27 -4.17 19.97
CA PRO A 297 7.26 -3.08 20.95
C PRO A 297 5.83 -2.51 21.11
N ILE A 298 4.91 -3.28 21.69
CA ILE A 298 3.48 -2.93 21.79
C ILE A 298 3.25 -1.60 22.53
N GLU A 299 3.99 -1.35 23.61
CA GLU A 299 3.90 -0.08 24.34
C GLU A 299 4.19 1.13 23.44
N ARG A 300 5.18 1.00 22.56
CA ARG A 300 5.51 2.03 21.58
C ARG A 300 4.42 2.15 20.49
N PHE A 301 3.82 1.05 20.07
CA PHE A 301 2.70 1.06 19.12
C PHE A 301 1.49 1.79 19.71
N ALA A 302 1.18 1.56 20.97
CA ALA A 302 0.09 2.22 21.70
C ALA A 302 0.27 3.74 21.89
N GLN A 303 1.52 4.24 21.79
CA GLN A 303 1.79 5.68 21.84
C GLN A 303 1.39 6.43 20.55
N ASN A 304 1.12 5.72 19.47
CA ASN A 304 0.80 6.32 18.16
C ASN A 304 -0.44 5.63 17.54
N LEU A 305 -1.57 5.78 18.24
CA LEU A 305 -2.88 5.36 17.75
C LEU A 305 -3.40 6.35 16.69
N PRO A 306 -4.35 5.92 15.83
CA PRO A 306 -5.01 6.81 14.89
C PRO A 306 -5.64 8.02 15.61
N GLU A 307 -5.42 9.21 15.06
CA GLU A 307 -6.03 10.45 15.56
C GLU A 307 -6.72 11.17 14.39
N GLY A 308 -7.92 11.68 14.63
CA GLY A 308 -8.66 12.50 13.67
C GLY A 308 -8.15 13.94 13.60
N ARG A 309 -8.70 14.71 12.68
CA ARG A 309 -8.37 16.12 12.53
C ARG A 309 -9.12 16.99 13.55
N SER A 310 -8.51 18.12 13.92
CA SER A 310 -9.20 19.16 14.66
C SER A 310 -10.22 19.90 13.78
N GLN A 311 -11.24 20.52 14.38
CA GLN A 311 -12.21 21.34 13.65
C GLN A 311 -11.50 22.47 12.86
N GLU A 312 -10.47 23.05 13.43
CA GLU A 312 -9.67 24.09 12.77
C GLU A 312 -8.98 23.59 11.49
N GLU A 313 -8.49 22.35 11.49
CA GLU A 313 -7.89 21.73 10.30
C GLU A 313 -8.95 21.45 9.22
N ILE A 314 -10.14 20.99 9.64
CA ILE A 314 -11.27 20.76 8.73
C ILE A 314 -11.67 22.09 8.07
N ASP A 315 -11.86 23.15 8.84
CA ASP A 315 -12.27 24.46 8.36
C ASP A 315 -11.22 25.06 7.40
N ARG A 316 -9.95 24.90 7.73
CA ARG A 316 -8.84 25.32 6.86
C ARG A 316 -8.80 24.54 5.55
N ASN A 317 -9.01 23.22 5.57
CA ASN A 317 -9.06 22.41 4.37
C ASN A 317 -10.25 22.74 3.48
N ILE A 318 -11.41 23.08 4.07
CA ILE A 318 -12.57 23.60 3.34
C ILE A 318 -12.21 24.90 2.63
N LEU A 319 -11.55 25.84 3.33
CA LEU A 319 -11.11 27.10 2.75
C LEU A 319 -10.09 26.90 1.62
N ILE A 320 -9.10 26.03 1.81
CA ILE A 320 -8.14 25.67 0.78
C ILE A 320 -8.86 25.06 -0.44
N GLY A 321 -9.78 24.13 -0.21
CA GLY A 321 -10.60 23.53 -1.27
C GLY A 321 -11.38 24.57 -2.06
N PHE A 322 -11.99 25.54 -1.39
CA PHE A 322 -12.67 26.66 -2.04
C PHE A 322 -11.73 27.49 -2.92
N VAL A 323 -10.62 27.95 -2.37
CA VAL A 323 -9.63 28.77 -3.10
C VAL A 323 -9.09 28.02 -4.32
N PHE A 324 -8.78 26.74 -4.19
CA PHE A 324 -8.32 25.94 -5.32
C PHE A 324 -9.40 25.71 -6.37
N THR A 325 -10.65 25.48 -5.96
CA THR A 325 -11.77 25.33 -6.89
C THR A 325 -11.91 26.58 -7.76
N GLU A 326 -11.90 27.77 -7.14
CA GLU A 326 -11.98 29.04 -7.85
C GLU A 326 -10.75 29.27 -8.77
N PHE A 327 -9.54 28.99 -8.28
CA PHE A 327 -8.32 29.15 -9.08
C PHE A 327 -8.32 28.24 -10.31
N ILE A 328 -8.74 27.00 -10.18
CA ILE A 328 -8.75 26.03 -11.27
C ILE A 328 -9.89 26.32 -12.25
N GLN A 329 -11.05 26.75 -11.77
CA GLN A 329 -12.13 27.23 -12.64
C GLN A 329 -11.69 28.45 -13.44
N LEU A 330 -10.99 29.37 -12.81
CA LEU A 330 -10.42 30.53 -13.50
C LEU A 330 -9.42 30.09 -14.59
N ARG A 331 -8.50 29.16 -14.25
CA ARG A 331 -7.54 28.60 -15.20
C ARG A 331 -8.22 27.88 -16.37
N GLN A 332 -9.28 27.10 -16.11
CA GLN A 332 -10.07 26.46 -17.16
C GLN A 332 -10.79 27.47 -18.05
N ARG A 333 -11.36 28.53 -17.47
CA ARG A 333 -11.96 29.62 -18.25
C ARG A 333 -10.93 30.28 -19.14
N VAL A 334 -9.75 30.59 -18.63
CA VAL A 334 -8.64 31.18 -19.40
C VAL A 334 -8.17 30.26 -20.53
N GLN A 335 -8.04 28.95 -20.25
CA GLN A 335 -7.59 27.97 -21.26
C GLN A 335 -8.66 27.64 -22.31
N ASN A 336 -9.92 27.57 -21.91
CA ASN A 336 -11.01 27.15 -22.81
C ASN A 336 -11.62 28.33 -23.58
N PHE A 337 -11.62 29.53 -23.01
CA PHE A 337 -12.21 30.73 -23.64
C PHE A 337 -11.21 31.77 -24.13
N GLY A 338 -9.96 31.70 -23.65
CA GLY A 338 -8.99 32.75 -23.94
C GLY A 338 -8.24 32.60 -25.26
N ILE A 339 -7.64 31.45 -25.50
CA ILE A 339 -6.69 31.28 -26.61
C ILE A 339 -7.31 30.65 -27.87
N PRO A 340 -8.03 29.49 -27.78
CA PRO A 340 -8.61 28.87 -28.97
C PRO A 340 -9.72 29.72 -29.63
N ASP A 341 -10.52 30.41 -28.82
CA ASP A 341 -11.63 31.24 -29.32
C ASP A 341 -11.11 32.56 -29.90
N LEU A 342 -10.10 33.14 -29.28
CA LEU A 342 -9.39 34.30 -29.83
C LEU A 342 -8.65 33.95 -31.14
N ALA A 343 -7.97 32.81 -31.23
CA ALA A 343 -7.33 32.37 -32.45
C ALA A 343 -8.34 32.21 -33.59
N LYS A 344 -9.46 31.50 -33.34
CA LYS A 344 -10.54 31.36 -34.32
C LYS A 344 -11.18 32.66 -34.74
N ARG A 345 -11.34 33.62 -33.80
CA ARG A 345 -11.86 34.95 -34.10
C ARG A 345 -10.88 35.77 -34.91
N ILE A 346 -9.58 35.67 -34.66
CA ILE A 346 -8.53 36.30 -35.45
C ILE A 346 -8.52 35.74 -36.86
N GLU A 347 -8.51 34.43 -37.04
CA GLU A 347 -8.58 33.77 -38.34
C GLU A 347 -9.84 34.16 -39.13
N ALA A 348 -11.01 34.24 -38.46
CA ALA A 348 -12.25 34.68 -39.08
C ALA A 348 -12.22 36.16 -39.50
N LEU A 349 -11.59 37.04 -38.72
CA LEU A 349 -11.42 38.44 -39.04
C LEU A 349 -10.42 38.65 -40.17
N GLU A 350 -9.32 37.92 -40.19
CA GLU A 350 -8.34 37.92 -41.28
C GLU A 350 -8.98 37.47 -42.59
N ALA A 351 -9.78 36.37 -42.57
CA ALA A 351 -10.52 35.90 -43.74
C ALA A 351 -11.58 36.89 -44.24
N GLN A 352 -12.18 37.72 -43.33
CA GLN A 352 -13.11 38.77 -43.72
C GLN A 352 -12.39 40.00 -44.33
N LEU A 353 -11.17 40.33 -43.86
CA LEU A 353 -10.36 41.41 -44.39
C LEU A 353 -9.87 41.08 -45.80
N LEU A 354 -9.35 39.85 -46.01
CA LEU A 354 -8.91 39.40 -47.33
C LEU A 354 -10.05 39.44 -48.38
N LYS A 355 -11.27 39.08 -48.00
CA LYS A 355 -12.46 39.17 -48.87
C LYS A 355 -12.89 40.59 -49.19
N LYS A 356 -12.50 41.56 -48.37
CA LYS A 356 -12.80 42.99 -48.63
C LYS A 356 -11.73 43.67 -49.50
N GLU A 357 -10.53 43.15 -49.55
CA GLU A 357 -9.47 43.64 -50.43
C GLU A 357 -9.61 43.14 -51.89
N ASP A 358 -10.33 41.98 -52.08
CA ASP A 358 -10.60 41.40 -53.40
C ASP A 358 -11.95 41.89 -54.00
N SER A 359 -12.67 42.80 -53.41
CA SER A 359 -13.93 43.39 -53.88
C SER A 359 -13.80 44.92 -54.12
#